data_5d60f944336aeeb869b6ca6741e4ba24
#
_entry.id   5d60f944336aeeb869b6ca6741e4ba24
#
_cell.length_a   1.000
_cell.length_b   1.000
_cell.length_c   1.000
_cell.angle_alpha   90.00
_cell.angle_beta   90.00
_cell.angle_gamma   90.00
#
_symmetry.space_group_name_H-M   'P 1'
#
loop_
_entity.id
_entity.type
_entity.pdbx_description
1 polymer ?
#
loop_
_entity_poly.entity_id
_entity_poly.type
_entity_poly.pdbx_seq_one_letter_code
_entity_poly.pdbx_strand_id
1 'polypeptide(L)'
;MDEEKLAEAYNKALELEKSGQVDDAAKAYEKVLEIDPSDHGGAAVRIASMGKAEAPKRAPQAYVATLFDQHANVFDKVLVDDLGYDVPKLAANMLTENGISSVARVLDLGCGTGLMGVKLASEKSNIIGVDLSENMLEIAYDRDVYDALYVADVEDYLLDNDENPWNLICAADVLPYLGDLEQFAKGISSNLTSNSHCIFSTETLPHNDFAGQNYTVGKFQRFAHQLDYIENIFREHRLEIHTSKEIIVRYEQGNPIFGHLVLMQKS
;
A
#
# COMPACT_ATOMS: atom_id res chain seq x y z
N MET A 1 -27.65 -0.73 -5.98
CA MET A 1 -27.20 0.60 -5.51
C MET A 1 -27.75 1.66 -6.47
N ASP A 2 -28.20 2.79 -6.00
CA ASP A 2 -28.67 3.92 -6.83
C ASP A 2 -27.44 4.79 -7.11
N GLU A 3 -26.85 4.61 -8.28
CA GLU A 3 -25.58 5.26 -8.66
C GLU A 3 -25.70 6.78 -8.75
N GLU A 4 -26.83 7.30 -9.23
CA GLU A 4 -27.08 8.74 -9.33
C GLU A 4 -27.13 9.39 -7.93
N LYS A 5 -27.87 8.76 -7.02
CA LYS A 5 -27.97 9.21 -5.63
C LYS A 5 -26.64 9.14 -4.89
N LEU A 6 -25.83 8.10 -5.15
CA LEU A 6 -24.48 7.97 -4.58
C LEU A 6 -23.59 9.10 -5.08
N ALA A 7 -23.57 9.34 -6.39
CA ALA A 7 -22.77 10.38 -7.01
C ALA A 7 -23.13 11.79 -6.46
N GLU A 8 -24.42 12.10 -6.34
CA GLU A 8 -24.89 13.37 -5.74
C GLU A 8 -24.41 13.53 -4.29
N ALA A 9 -24.58 12.48 -3.47
CA ALA A 9 -24.18 12.50 -2.07
C ALA A 9 -22.65 12.68 -1.92
N TYR A 10 -21.88 11.95 -2.72
CA TYR A 10 -20.42 12.01 -2.71
C TYR A 10 -19.90 13.38 -3.17
N ASN A 11 -20.42 13.90 -4.27
CA ASN A 11 -20.03 15.21 -4.79
C ASN A 11 -20.32 16.33 -3.79
N LYS A 12 -21.48 16.28 -3.11
CA LYS A 12 -21.80 17.22 -2.05
C LYS A 12 -20.82 17.14 -0.88
N ALA A 13 -20.44 15.93 -0.44
CA ALA A 13 -19.47 15.74 0.63
C ALA A 13 -18.10 16.32 0.22
N LEU A 14 -17.65 16.05 -1.01
CA LEU A 14 -16.39 16.54 -1.58
C LEU A 14 -16.35 18.07 -1.71
N GLU A 15 -17.46 18.71 -2.06
CA GLU A 15 -17.55 20.17 -2.10
C GLU A 15 -17.42 20.79 -0.70
N LEU A 16 -18.06 20.21 0.31
CA LEU A 16 -17.94 20.64 1.70
C LEU A 16 -16.50 20.46 2.21
N GLU A 17 -15.85 19.33 1.91
CA GLU A 17 -14.45 19.08 2.24
C GLU A 17 -13.52 20.14 1.61
N LYS A 18 -13.64 20.36 0.29
CA LYS A 18 -12.85 21.34 -0.45
C LYS A 18 -13.05 22.78 0.02
N SER A 19 -14.24 23.11 0.53
CA SER A 19 -14.53 24.44 1.09
C SER A 19 -14.14 24.60 2.56
N GLY A 20 -13.53 23.54 3.18
CA GLY A 20 -13.09 23.55 4.57
C GLY A 20 -14.20 23.42 5.60
N GLN A 21 -15.42 23.08 5.19
CA GLN A 21 -16.57 22.81 6.08
C GLN A 21 -16.50 21.36 6.62
N VAL A 22 -15.45 21.10 7.41
CA VAL A 22 -15.02 19.75 7.79
C VAL A 22 -16.10 18.97 8.56
N ASP A 23 -16.84 19.63 9.48
CA ASP A 23 -17.92 18.96 10.25
C ASP A 23 -19.11 18.58 9.38
N ASP A 24 -19.47 19.41 8.42
CA ASP A 24 -20.57 19.13 7.51
C ASP A 24 -20.15 18.12 6.42
N ALA A 25 -18.89 18.16 5.99
CA ALA A 25 -18.30 17.18 5.09
C ALA A 25 -18.34 15.77 5.71
N ALA A 26 -17.91 15.62 6.97
CA ALA A 26 -17.94 14.34 7.67
C ALA A 26 -19.36 13.75 7.72
N LYS A 27 -20.36 14.54 8.11
CA LYS A 27 -21.78 14.10 8.11
C LYS A 27 -22.30 13.76 6.71
N ALA A 28 -21.82 14.44 5.69
CA ALA A 28 -22.18 14.13 4.31
C ALA A 28 -21.55 12.82 3.84
N TYR A 29 -20.29 12.54 4.21
CA TYR A 29 -19.65 11.25 3.94
C TYR A 29 -20.27 10.09 4.73
N GLU A 30 -20.76 10.30 5.96
CA GLU A 30 -21.55 9.29 6.69
C GLU A 30 -22.78 8.85 5.88
N LYS A 31 -23.45 9.79 5.20
CA LYS A 31 -24.58 9.46 4.30
C LYS A 31 -24.14 8.72 3.05
N VAL A 32 -22.93 8.97 2.55
CA VAL A 32 -22.35 8.19 1.46
C VAL A 32 -22.19 6.74 1.90
N LEU A 33 -21.66 6.48 3.10
CA LEU A 33 -21.52 5.14 3.66
C LEU A 33 -22.85 4.41 3.89
N GLU A 34 -23.93 5.15 4.20
CA GLU A 34 -25.27 4.56 4.27
C GLU A 34 -25.79 4.08 2.90
N ILE A 35 -25.43 4.77 1.82
CA ILE A 35 -25.83 4.42 0.44
C ILE A 35 -24.92 3.32 -0.14
N ASP A 36 -23.63 3.43 0.13
CA ASP A 36 -22.58 2.50 -0.31
C ASP A 36 -21.79 1.95 0.88
N PRO A 37 -22.26 0.90 1.56
CA PRO A 37 -21.56 0.29 2.68
C PRO A 37 -20.22 -0.36 2.28
N SER A 38 -20.00 -0.66 0.99
CA SER A 38 -18.70 -1.17 0.47
C SER A 38 -17.67 -0.07 0.33
N ASP A 39 -18.09 1.19 0.40
CA ASP A 39 -17.26 2.39 0.38
C ASP A 39 -16.30 2.48 -0.82
N HIS A 40 -16.83 2.33 -2.04
CA HIS A 40 -16.05 2.50 -3.27
C HIS A 40 -15.42 3.89 -3.43
N GLY A 41 -15.97 4.90 -2.75
CA GLY A 41 -15.49 6.28 -2.76
C GLY A 41 -14.44 6.61 -1.70
N GLY A 42 -14.16 5.72 -0.73
CA GLY A 42 -13.22 5.95 0.35
C GLY A 42 -13.69 6.99 1.37
N ALA A 43 -15.00 7.08 1.62
CA ALA A 43 -15.57 8.03 2.58
C ALA A 43 -15.03 7.84 3.99
N ALA A 44 -14.82 6.59 4.43
CA ALA A 44 -14.28 6.30 5.76
C ALA A 44 -12.86 6.87 5.97
N VAL A 45 -11.97 6.68 5.00
CA VAL A 45 -10.60 7.22 5.08
C VAL A 45 -10.59 8.75 4.97
N ARG A 46 -11.55 9.35 4.24
CA ARG A 46 -11.71 10.82 4.18
C ARG A 46 -12.18 11.40 5.51
N ILE A 47 -13.16 10.79 6.16
CA ILE A 47 -13.62 11.21 7.50
C ILE A 47 -12.45 11.13 8.51
N ALA A 48 -11.67 10.04 8.47
CA ALA A 48 -10.49 9.87 9.32
C ALA A 48 -9.40 10.91 9.02
N SER A 49 -9.10 11.19 7.75
CA SER A 49 -8.10 12.19 7.34
C SER A 49 -8.43 13.61 7.78
N MET A 50 -9.72 13.91 7.96
CA MET A 50 -10.21 15.17 8.52
C MET A 50 -10.19 15.21 10.06
N GLY A 51 -9.78 14.13 10.73
CA GLY A 51 -9.79 14.01 12.20
C GLY A 51 -11.19 13.92 12.80
N LYS A 52 -12.17 13.42 12.04
CA LYS A 52 -13.58 13.28 12.47
C LYS A 52 -13.98 11.85 12.82
N ALA A 53 -13.11 10.89 12.62
CA ALA A 53 -13.22 9.52 13.10
C ALA A 53 -11.82 8.97 13.42
N GLU A 54 -11.76 7.88 14.17
CA GLU A 54 -10.55 7.08 14.30
C GLU A 54 -10.14 6.50 12.93
N ALA A 55 -8.85 6.30 12.74
CA ALA A 55 -8.35 5.65 11.54
C ALA A 55 -8.91 4.22 11.45
N PRO A 56 -9.52 3.81 10.33
CA PRO A 56 -9.97 2.44 10.18
C PRO A 56 -8.76 1.49 10.17
N LYS A 57 -9.00 0.19 10.35
CA LYS A 57 -7.91 -0.80 10.31
C LYS A 57 -7.25 -0.92 8.93
N ARG A 58 -7.98 -0.60 7.88
CA ARG A 58 -7.50 -0.58 6.49
C ARG A 58 -8.40 0.30 5.60
N ALA A 59 -7.90 0.69 4.46
CA ALA A 59 -8.74 1.26 3.41
C ALA A 59 -9.70 0.19 2.87
N PRO A 60 -10.95 0.54 2.54
CA PRO A 60 -11.89 -0.39 1.93
C PRO A 60 -11.32 -0.98 0.62
N GLN A 61 -11.37 -2.31 0.47
CA GLN A 61 -10.86 -2.99 -0.74
C GLN A 61 -11.52 -2.44 -2.02
N ALA A 62 -12.83 -2.22 -1.97
CA ALA A 62 -13.58 -1.64 -3.09
C ALA A 62 -13.07 -0.25 -3.49
N TYR A 63 -12.71 0.59 -2.51
CA TYR A 63 -12.08 1.89 -2.76
C TYR A 63 -10.73 1.75 -3.44
N VAL A 64 -9.85 0.88 -2.91
CA VAL A 64 -8.51 0.68 -3.45
C VAL A 64 -8.57 0.16 -4.88
N ALA A 65 -9.37 -0.88 -5.14
CA ALA A 65 -9.58 -1.43 -6.49
C ALA A 65 -10.08 -0.35 -7.46
N THR A 66 -11.15 0.38 -7.09
CA THR A 66 -11.72 1.44 -7.92
C THR A 66 -10.71 2.55 -8.23
N LEU A 67 -9.94 2.97 -7.23
CA LEU A 67 -8.93 4.01 -7.37
C LEU A 67 -7.87 3.63 -8.40
N PHE A 68 -7.34 2.42 -8.30
CA PHE A 68 -6.27 1.94 -9.18
C PHE A 68 -6.78 1.59 -10.56
N ASP A 69 -7.96 0.99 -10.72
CA ASP A 69 -8.57 0.71 -12.01
C ASP A 69 -8.77 1.98 -12.84
N GLN A 70 -9.24 3.06 -12.20
CA GLN A 70 -9.47 4.34 -12.89
C GLN A 70 -8.17 5.02 -13.37
N HIS A 71 -7.04 4.75 -12.71
CA HIS A 71 -5.79 5.44 -12.98
C HIS A 71 -4.75 4.58 -13.73
N ALA A 72 -4.99 3.31 -13.97
CA ALA A 72 -4.02 2.36 -14.50
C ALA A 72 -3.29 2.88 -15.76
N ASN A 73 -4.03 3.36 -16.75
CA ASN A 73 -3.48 3.82 -18.04
C ASN A 73 -2.54 5.03 -17.96
N VAL A 74 -2.60 5.82 -16.89
CA VAL A 74 -1.77 7.01 -16.69
C VAL A 74 -0.84 6.89 -15.49
N PHE A 75 -0.92 5.76 -14.79
CA PHE A 75 -0.30 5.55 -13.49
C PHE A 75 1.21 5.79 -13.51
N ASP A 76 1.94 5.13 -14.38
CA ASP A 76 3.39 5.27 -14.45
C ASP A 76 3.82 6.69 -14.72
N LYS A 77 3.16 7.36 -15.69
CA LYS A 77 3.46 8.76 -16.01
C LYS A 77 3.23 9.68 -14.81
N VAL A 78 2.05 9.56 -14.18
CA VAL A 78 1.72 10.41 -13.03
C VAL A 78 2.62 10.09 -11.85
N LEU A 79 2.79 8.83 -11.50
CA LEU A 79 3.53 8.43 -10.30
C LEU A 79 5.04 8.68 -10.45
N VAL A 80 5.64 8.25 -11.57
CA VAL A 80 7.09 8.33 -11.77
C VAL A 80 7.51 9.71 -12.27
N ASP A 81 6.87 10.23 -13.34
CA ASP A 81 7.33 11.44 -13.99
C ASP A 81 6.86 12.70 -13.24
N ASP A 82 5.58 12.74 -12.82
CA ASP A 82 5.00 13.95 -12.23
C ASP A 82 5.22 14.01 -10.70
N LEU A 83 5.16 12.86 -10.00
CA LEU A 83 5.29 12.79 -8.53
C LEU A 83 6.68 12.32 -8.05
N GLY A 84 7.57 11.92 -8.95
CA GLY A 84 8.97 11.55 -8.64
C GLY A 84 9.11 10.28 -7.80
N TYR A 85 8.22 9.30 -7.97
CA TYR A 85 8.23 8.04 -7.26
C TYR A 85 9.41 7.15 -7.71
N ASP A 86 10.29 6.80 -6.79
CA ASP A 86 11.49 6.00 -7.08
C ASP A 86 11.67 4.81 -6.12
N VAL A 87 10.62 4.44 -5.37
CA VAL A 87 10.66 3.35 -4.37
C VAL A 87 11.15 2.02 -4.96
N PRO A 88 10.71 1.55 -6.14
CA PRO A 88 11.21 0.30 -6.71
C PRO A 88 12.73 0.29 -6.94
N LYS A 89 13.30 1.41 -7.37
CA LYS A 89 14.75 1.55 -7.55
C LYS A 89 15.48 1.61 -6.21
N LEU A 90 14.94 2.37 -5.23
CA LEU A 90 15.52 2.43 -3.89
C LEU A 90 15.51 1.05 -3.23
N ALA A 91 14.43 0.28 -3.40
CA ALA A 91 14.32 -1.09 -2.89
C ALA A 91 15.33 -2.04 -3.53
N ALA A 92 15.45 -2.03 -4.86
CA ALA A 92 16.44 -2.84 -5.57
C ALA A 92 17.88 -2.50 -5.16
N ASN A 93 18.19 -1.22 -4.95
CA ASN A 93 19.50 -0.78 -4.43
C ASN A 93 19.72 -1.29 -3.00
N MET A 94 18.75 -1.16 -2.11
CA MET A 94 18.86 -1.64 -0.73
C MET A 94 19.09 -3.15 -0.68
N LEU A 95 18.39 -3.94 -1.50
CA LEU A 95 18.61 -5.38 -1.62
C LEU A 95 20.05 -5.68 -2.06
N THR A 96 20.52 -5.00 -3.09
CA THR A 96 21.90 -5.19 -3.62
C THR A 96 22.96 -4.80 -2.59
N GLU A 97 22.79 -3.67 -1.89
CA GLU A 97 23.69 -3.19 -0.83
C GLU A 97 23.79 -4.19 0.34
N ASN A 98 22.74 -4.99 0.57
CA ASN A 98 22.71 -6.01 1.61
C ASN A 98 23.01 -7.43 1.08
N GLY A 99 23.54 -7.57 -0.15
CA GLY A 99 23.96 -8.85 -0.71
C GLY A 99 22.81 -9.73 -1.23
N ILE A 100 21.61 -9.18 -1.38
CA ILE A 100 20.41 -9.89 -1.86
C ILE A 100 20.24 -9.56 -3.34
N SER A 101 21.05 -10.16 -4.20
CA SER A 101 21.12 -9.83 -5.64
C SER A 101 20.57 -10.90 -6.58
N SER A 102 20.30 -12.10 -6.09
CA SER A 102 19.74 -13.19 -6.89
C SER A 102 18.79 -14.01 -6.03
N VAL A 103 17.50 -13.81 -6.25
CA VAL A 103 16.44 -14.43 -5.47
C VAL A 103 15.65 -15.38 -6.35
N ALA A 104 15.52 -16.65 -5.92
CA ALA A 104 14.89 -17.68 -6.74
C ALA A 104 13.36 -17.52 -6.82
N ARG A 105 12.71 -17.17 -5.72
CA ARG A 105 11.25 -16.99 -5.65
C ARG A 105 10.90 -15.66 -5.00
N VAL A 106 10.16 -14.83 -5.73
CA VAL A 106 9.76 -13.48 -5.33
C VAL A 106 8.24 -13.35 -5.38
N LEU A 107 7.66 -12.81 -4.32
CA LEU A 107 6.27 -12.37 -4.29
C LEU A 107 6.26 -10.84 -4.28
N ASP A 108 5.57 -10.25 -5.25
CA ASP A 108 5.39 -8.80 -5.38
C ASP A 108 3.93 -8.46 -5.04
N LEU A 109 3.71 -8.01 -3.81
CA LEU A 109 2.40 -7.65 -3.28
C LEU A 109 2.05 -6.20 -3.63
N GLY A 110 0.85 -5.98 -4.17
CA GLY A 110 0.45 -4.70 -4.74
C GLY A 110 1.37 -4.35 -5.90
N CYS A 111 1.59 -5.29 -6.83
CA CYS A 111 2.57 -5.14 -7.90
C CYS A 111 2.23 -4.01 -8.88
N GLY A 112 0.97 -3.52 -8.87
CA GLY A 112 0.51 -2.44 -9.74
C GLY A 112 0.80 -2.74 -11.21
N THR A 113 1.37 -1.76 -11.89
CA THR A 113 1.82 -1.90 -13.29
C THR A 113 3.12 -2.70 -13.45
N GLY A 114 3.70 -3.25 -12.37
CA GLY A 114 4.89 -4.08 -12.43
C GLY A 114 6.23 -3.35 -12.30
N LEU A 115 6.24 -2.12 -11.77
CA LEU A 115 7.47 -1.33 -11.62
C LEU A 115 8.52 -2.02 -10.74
N MET A 116 8.10 -2.72 -9.67
CA MET A 116 8.99 -3.47 -8.79
C MET A 116 9.50 -4.74 -9.46
N GLY A 117 8.61 -5.52 -10.10
CA GLY A 117 8.97 -6.73 -10.84
C GLY A 117 10.06 -6.48 -11.87
N VAL A 118 9.97 -5.40 -12.64
CA VAL A 118 11.01 -4.99 -13.62
C VAL A 118 12.38 -4.77 -12.96
N LYS A 119 12.43 -4.26 -11.72
CA LYS A 119 13.70 -4.04 -11.00
C LYS A 119 14.30 -5.32 -10.43
N LEU A 120 13.47 -6.34 -10.20
CA LEU A 120 13.87 -7.62 -9.59
C LEU A 120 14.08 -8.72 -10.61
N ALA A 121 13.58 -8.55 -11.84
CA ALA A 121 13.64 -9.59 -12.89
C ALA A 121 15.07 -10.01 -13.21
N SER A 122 15.29 -11.30 -13.20
CA SER A 122 16.53 -11.95 -13.65
C SER A 122 16.18 -13.29 -14.30
N GLU A 123 17.08 -13.86 -15.11
CA GLU A 123 16.89 -15.16 -15.77
C GLU A 123 16.61 -16.34 -14.79
N LYS A 124 16.84 -16.14 -13.50
CA LYS A 124 16.72 -17.19 -12.46
C LYS A 124 15.59 -16.92 -11.47
N SER A 125 14.92 -15.78 -11.56
CA SER A 125 13.85 -15.42 -10.62
C SER A 125 12.51 -15.93 -11.15
N ASN A 126 11.74 -16.59 -10.27
CA ASN A 126 10.31 -16.83 -10.45
C ASN A 126 9.58 -15.74 -9.68
N ILE A 127 8.85 -14.87 -10.38
CA ILE A 127 8.18 -13.70 -9.80
C ILE A 127 6.68 -13.87 -9.93
N ILE A 128 5.98 -13.81 -8.81
CA ILE A 128 4.51 -13.80 -8.76
C ILE A 128 4.07 -12.41 -8.31
N GLY A 129 3.12 -11.82 -9.04
CA GLY A 129 2.52 -10.53 -8.74
C GLY A 129 1.08 -10.68 -8.25
N VAL A 130 0.71 -9.87 -7.26
CA VAL A 130 -0.65 -9.80 -6.71
C VAL A 130 -1.09 -8.35 -6.65
N ASP A 131 -2.27 -8.04 -7.17
CA ASP A 131 -2.87 -6.70 -7.06
C ASP A 131 -4.40 -6.80 -7.01
N LEU A 132 -5.06 -5.81 -6.40
CA LEU A 132 -6.52 -5.71 -6.39
C LEU A 132 -7.10 -5.24 -7.72
N SER A 133 -6.33 -4.51 -8.51
CA SER A 133 -6.75 -3.89 -9.77
C SER A 133 -6.44 -4.81 -10.95
N GLU A 134 -7.48 -5.28 -11.62
CA GLU A 134 -7.35 -6.05 -12.86
C GLU A 134 -6.68 -5.21 -13.97
N ASN A 135 -7.03 -3.92 -14.08
CA ASN A 135 -6.46 -3.02 -15.07
C ASN A 135 -4.94 -2.78 -14.85
N MET A 136 -4.48 -2.75 -13.59
CA MET A 136 -3.05 -2.70 -13.28
C MET A 136 -2.34 -3.97 -13.73
N LEU A 137 -2.93 -5.13 -13.46
CA LEU A 137 -2.36 -6.43 -13.82
C LEU A 137 -2.28 -6.65 -15.33
N GLU A 138 -3.22 -6.11 -16.12
CA GLU A 138 -3.11 -6.11 -17.59
C GLU A 138 -1.83 -5.40 -18.05
N ILE A 139 -1.49 -4.25 -17.45
CA ILE A 139 -0.26 -3.52 -17.77
C ILE A 139 0.98 -4.27 -17.27
N ALA A 140 0.90 -4.88 -16.08
CA ALA A 140 1.99 -5.69 -15.54
C ALA A 140 2.27 -6.92 -16.39
N TYR A 141 1.24 -7.55 -16.94
CA TYR A 141 1.35 -8.69 -17.87
C TYR A 141 2.17 -8.33 -19.12
N ASP A 142 1.93 -7.16 -19.70
CA ASP A 142 2.65 -6.69 -20.89
C ASP A 142 4.14 -6.42 -20.64
N ARG A 143 4.60 -6.41 -19.39
CA ARG A 143 6.03 -6.28 -19.06
C ARG A 143 6.84 -7.57 -19.19
N ASP A 144 6.15 -8.71 -19.29
CA ASP A 144 6.77 -10.04 -19.49
C ASP A 144 7.85 -10.40 -18.43
N VAL A 145 7.60 -10.01 -17.18
CA VAL A 145 8.53 -10.26 -16.05
C VAL A 145 7.94 -11.12 -14.95
N TYR A 146 6.63 -11.39 -14.99
CA TYR A 146 5.93 -12.22 -14.01
C TYR A 146 5.61 -13.58 -14.56
N ASP A 147 5.86 -14.64 -13.77
CA ASP A 147 5.46 -16.01 -14.09
C ASP A 147 3.96 -16.25 -13.88
N ALA A 148 3.36 -15.54 -12.91
CA ALA A 148 1.93 -15.53 -12.65
C ALA A 148 1.49 -14.17 -12.05
N LEU A 149 0.23 -13.80 -12.32
CA LEU A 149 -0.43 -12.61 -11.80
C LEU A 149 -1.79 -13.00 -11.23
N TYR A 150 -2.11 -12.51 -10.02
CA TYR A 150 -3.36 -12.83 -9.31
C TYR A 150 -4.11 -11.56 -8.92
N VAL A 151 -5.38 -11.48 -9.30
CA VAL A 151 -6.29 -10.44 -8.80
C VAL A 151 -6.73 -10.83 -7.40
N ALA A 152 -6.15 -10.22 -6.39
CA ALA A 152 -6.48 -10.51 -4.98
C ALA A 152 -6.06 -9.36 -4.05
N ASP A 153 -6.70 -9.30 -2.89
CA ASP A 153 -6.19 -8.51 -1.76
C ASP A 153 -4.91 -9.14 -1.21
N VAL A 154 -3.95 -8.32 -0.82
CA VAL A 154 -2.63 -8.79 -0.36
C VAL A 154 -2.70 -9.59 0.94
N GLU A 155 -3.57 -9.21 1.89
CA GLU A 155 -3.73 -9.95 3.14
C GLU A 155 -4.49 -11.26 2.92
N ASP A 156 -5.55 -11.23 2.09
CA ASP A 156 -6.31 -12.44 1.73
C ASP A 156 -5.42 -13.43 0.99
N TYR A 157 -4.61 -12.98 0.04
CA TYR A 157 -3.66 -13.84 -0.67
C TYR A 157 -2.61 -14.45 0.26
N LEU A 158 -2.04 -13.66 1.17
CA LEU A 158 -1.06 -14.16 2.15
C LEU A 158 -1.65 -15.21 3.10
N LEU A 159 -2.95 -15.18 3.37
CA LEU A 159 -3.63 -16.10 4.28
C LEU A 159 -4.11 -17.38 3.61
N ASP A 160 -4.46 -17.33 2.32
CA ASP A 160 -5.20 -18.40 1.62
C ASP A 160 -4.58 -18.76 0.27
N ASN A 161 -3.24 -18.94 0.23
CA ASN A 161 -2.56 -19.45 -0.95
C ASN A 161 -1.92 -20.82 -0.66
N ASP A 162 -1.84 -21.66 -1.69
CA ASP A 162 -1.21 -22.98 -1.66
C ASP A 162 0.23 -22.98 -2.22
N GLU A 163 0.84 -21.79 -2.37
CA GLU A 163 2.16 -21.64 -2.92
C GLU A 163 3.28 -22.10 -1.97
N ASN A 164 4.39 -22.53 -2.54
CA ASN A 164 5.60 -22.78 -1.73
C ASN A 164 6.14 -21.44 -1.17
N PRO A 165 6.73 -21.44 0.04
CA PRO A 165 7.25 -20.21 0.62
C PRO A 165 8.27 -19.47 -0.27
N TRP A 166 8.29 -18.15 -0.13
CA TRP A 166 9.16 -17.26 -0.91
C TRP A 166 10.50 -16.98 -0.23
N ASN A 167 11.49 -16.58 -1.04
CA ASN A 167 12.78 -16.11 -0.58
C ASN A 167 12.81 -14.58 -0.42
N LEU A 168 11.92 -13.88 -1.11
CA LEU A 168 11.73 -12.44 -1.00
C LEU A 168 10.24 -12.12 -1.18
N ILE A 169 9.71 -11.29 -0.29
CA ILE A 169 8.40 -10.67 -0.45
C ILE A 169 8.60 -9.15 -0.53
N CYS A 170 8.05 -8.53 -1.56
CA CYS A 170 8.09 -7.10 -1.77
C CYS A 170 6.70 -6.49 -1.61
N ALA A 171 6.60 -5.26 -1.09
CA ALA A 171 5.37 -4.50 -0.99
C ALA A 171 5.69 -3.00 -1.13
N ALA A 172 5.86 -2.55 -2.36
CA ALA A 172 6.16 -1.16 -2.66
C ALA A 172 4.85 -0.35 -2.70
N ASP A 173 4.69 0.58 -1.76
CA ASP A 173 3.54 1.50 -1.61
C ASP A 173 2.18 0.81 -1.34
N VAL A 174 2.20 -0.34 -0.68
CA VAL A 174 1.01 -1.09 -0.22
C VAL A 174 0.55 -0.62 1.16
N LEU A 175 1.46 -0.43 2.10
CA LEU A 175 1.16 -0.11 3.49
C LEU A 175 0.38 1.20 3.67
N PRO A 176 0.47 2.19 2.76
CA PRO A 176 -0.43 3.36 2.80
C PRO A 176 -1.93 3.05 2.69
N TYR A 177 -2.32 1.82 2.40
CA TYR A 177 -3.71 1.35 2.38
C TYR A 177 -4.08 0.42 3.54
N LEU A 178 -3.10 0.06 4.38
CA LEU A 178 -3.25 -0.76 5.58
C LEU A 178 -2.95 0.09 6.81
N GLY A 179 -3.83 0.10 7.80
CA GLY A 179 -3.60 0.78 9.08
C GLY A 179 -3.03 -0.18 10.12
N ASP A 180 -3.80 -1.21 10.47
CA ASP A 180 -3.40 -2.28 11.36
C ASP A 180 -2.58 -3.31 10.56
N LEU A 181 -1.32 -3.51 10.95
CA LEU A 181 -0.39 -4.38 10.21
C LEU A 181 -0.29 -5.81 10.76
N GLU A 182 -1.11 -6.19 11.73
CA GLU A 182 -1.05 -7.52 12.39
C GLU A 182 -1.20 -8.67 11.39
N GLN A 183 -2.25 -8.63 10.55
CA GLN A 183 -2.51 -9.70 9.58
C GLN A 183 -1.45 -9.73 8.47
N PHE A 184 -1.01 -8.56 8.04
CA PHE A 184 0.04 -8.42 7.04
C PHE A 184 1.37 -9.02 7.55
N ALA A 185 1.85 -8.63 8.75
CA ALA A 185 3.09 -9.14 9.34
C ALA A 185 3.04 -10.66 9.55
N LYS A 186 1.92 -11.18 10.07
CA LYS A 186 1.68 -12.61 10.21
C LYS A 186 1.73 -13.34 8.88
N GLY A 187 1.04 -12.80 7.86
CA GLY A 187 1.00 -13.36 6.52
C GLY A 187 2.39 -13.39 5.87
N ILE A 188 3.15 -12.29 5.93
CA ILE A 188 4.54 -12.22 5.46
C ILE A 188 5.38 -13.31 6.13
N SER A 189 5.33 -13.40 7.47
CA SER A 189 6.09 -14.42 8.19
C SER A 189 5.73 -15.84 7.78
N SER A 190 4.45 -16.14 7.62
CA SER A 190 4.00 -17.49 7.26
C SER A 190 4.49 -17.93 5.89
N ASN A 191 4.63 -16.97 4.98
CA ASN A 191 4.97 -17.20 3.58
C ASN A 191 6.46 -17.06 3.23
N LEU A 192 7.31 -16.65 4.17
CA LEU A 192 8.77 -16.61 3.96
C LEU A 192 9.45 -17.89 4.42
N THR A 193 10.49 -18.31 3.72
CA THR A 193 11.44 -19.31 4.24
C THR A 193 12.32 -18.70 5.35
N SER A 194 12.90 -19.53 6.22
CA SER A 194 13.83 -19.03 7.25
C SER A 194 15.04 -18.33 6.62
N ASN A 195 15.54 -17.29 7.26
CA ASN A 195 16.60 -16.40 6.79
C ASN A 195 16.29 -15.62 5.50
N SER A 196 15.06 -15.65 5.04
CA SER A 196 14.59 -14.87 3.89
C SER A 196 14.12 -13.48 4.30
N HIS A 197 13.83 -12.64 3.32
CA HIS A 197 13.62 -11.23 3.53
C HIS A 197 12.26 -10.76 3.02
N CYS A 198 11.74 -9.71 3.66
CA CYS A 198 10.73 -8.86 3.02
C CYS A 198 11.21 -7.41 2.97
N ILE A 199 10.81 -6.71 1.90
CA ILE A 199 11.09 -5.28 1.73
C ILE A 199 9.80 -4.55 1.40
N PHE A 200 9.56 -3.44 2.09
CA PHE A 200 8.35 -2.65 1.88
C PHE A 200 8.60 -1.16 2.15
N SER A 201 7.76 -0.32 1.59
CA SER A 201 7.71 1.11 1.91
C SER A 201 6.50 1.46 2.75
N THR A 202 6.62 2.52 3.54
CA THR A 202 5.55 3.13 4.32
C THR A 202 5.49 4.62 4.06
N GLU A 203 4.39 5.26 4.45
CA GLU A 203 4.40 6.71 4.71
C GLU A 203 4.56 6.95 6.22
N THR A 204 5.10 8.12 6.58
CA THR A 204 5.20 8.56 7.97
C THR A 204 4.87 10.04 8.10
N LEU A 205 4.63 10.49 9.32
CA LEU A 205 4.33 11.87 9.69
C LEU A 205 5.20 12.26 10.91
N PRO A 206 5.32 13.56 11.23
CA PRO A 206 5.89 13.98 12.48
C PRO A 206 5.21 13.29 13.67
N HIS A 207 5.99 12.87 14.68
CA HIS A 207 5.50 12.08 15.81
C HIS A 207 4.25 12.67 16.49
N ASN A 208 4.16 13.98 16.62
CA ASN A 208 3.02 14.65 17.24
C ASN A 208 1.71 14.49 16.43
N ASP A 209 1.80 14.28 15.12
CA ASP A 209 0.64 14.16 14.24
C ASP A 209 -0.05 12.79 14.37
N PHE A 210 0.61 11.83 15.00
CA PHE A 210 0.02 10.54 15.34
C PHE A 210 -0.92 10.61 16.56
N ALA A 211 -0.88 11.70 17.35
CA ALA A 211 -1.71 11.88 18.56
C ALA A 211 -1.67 10.67 19.53
N GLY A 212 -0.52 9.99 19.64
CA GLY A 212 -0.32 8.82 20.48
C GLY A 212 -0.80 7.49 19.86
N GLN A 213 -1.27 7.51 18.61
CA GLN A 213 -1.66 6.31 17.88
C GLN A 213 -0.47 5.70 17.14
N ASN A 214 -0.51 4.39 16.89
CA ASN A 214 0.52 3.65 16.15
C ASN A 214 0.53 4.00 14.65
N TYR A 215 -0.66 4.29 14.12
CA TYR A 215 -0.89 4.71 12.74
C TYR A 215 -2.03 5.72 12.68
N THR A 216 -2.10 6.47 11.60
CA THR A 216 -3.17 7.45 11.35
C THR A 216 -3.38 7.62 9.84
N VAL A 217 -4.48 8.28 9.46
CA VAL A 217 -4.72 8.65 8.06
C VAL A 217 -4.26 10.09 7.84
N GLY A 218 -3.27 10.26 6.96
CA GLY A 218 -2.77 11.58 6.56
C GLY A 218 -3.75 12.34 5.64
N LYS A 219 -3.43 13.60 5.38
CA LYS A 219 -4.26 14.52 4.59
C LYS A 219 -4.55 14.08 3.14
N PHE A 220 -3.79 13.12 2.62
CA PHE A 220 -3.98 12.55 1.27
C PHE A 220 -4.69 11.20 1.29
N GLN A 221 -5.44 10.90 2.36
CA GLN A 221 -6.21 9.67 2.55
C GLN A 221 -5.35 8.40 2.49
N ARG A 222 -4.09 8.49 2.95
CA ARG A 222 -3.16 7.38 3.07
C ARG A 222 -2.75 7.17 4.52
N PHE A 223 -2.55 5.91 4.89
CA PHE A 223 -2.07 5.58 6.23
C PHE A 223 -0.59 5.89 6.37
N ALA A 224 -0.26 6.53 7.49
CA ALA A 224 1.10 6.74 7.95
C ALA A 224 1.33 5.89 9.22
N HIS A 225 2.55 5.38 9.40
CA HIS A 225 2.92 4.51 10.50
C HIS A 225 4.12 5.06 11.27
N GLN A 226 4.13 4.85 12.59
CA GLN A 226 5.33 5.03 13.39
C GLN A 226 6.29 3.85 13.16
N LEU A 227 7.59 4.12 13.02
CA LEU A 227 8.59 3.08 12.79
C LEU A 227 8.66 2.08 13.95
N ASP A 228 8.54 2.57 15.20
CA ASP A 228 8.52 1.73 16.39
C ASP A 228 7.34 0.73 16.39
N TYR A 229 6.18 1.15 15.89
CA TYR A 229 5.03 0.26 15.72
C TYR A 229 5.34 -0.85 14.71
N ILE A 230 5.90 -0.48 13.56
CA ILE A 230 6.31 -1.44 12.52
C ILE A 230 7.30 -2.45 13.11
N GLU A 231 8.35 -1.97 13.76
CA GLU A 231 9.36 -2.83 14.38
C GLU A 231 8.74 -3.82 15.39
N ASN A 232 7.86 -3.34 16.25
CA ASN A 232 7.26 -4.17 17.30
C ASN A 232 6.33 -5.24 16.71
N ILE A 233 5.40 -4.86 15.81
CA ILE A 233 4.42 -5.79 15.26
C ILE A 233 5.08 -6.89 14.41
N PHE A 234 6.08 -6.54 13.61
CA PHE A 234 6.81 -7.52 12.81
C PHE A 234 7.68 -8.46 13.67
N ARG A 235 8.29 -7.93 14.76
CA ARG A 235 9.08 -8.74 15.70
C ARG A 235 8.21 -9.81 16.39
N GLU A 236 6.95 -9.54 16.71
CA GLU A 236 6.01 -10.52 17.26
C GLU A 236 5.82 -11.72 16.32
N HIS A 237 6.04 -11.51 15.01
CA HIS A 237 5.97 -12.52 13.97
C HIS A 237 7.35 -13.02 13.47
N ARG A 238 8.41 -12.87 14.28
CA ARG A 238 9.78 -13.35 13.97
C ARG A 238 10.41 -12.67 12.73
N LEU A 239 10.06 -11.42 12.49
CA LEU A 239 10.65 -10.59 11.46
C LEU A 239 11.37 -9.44 12.14
N GLU A 240 12.67 -9.32 11.93
CA GLU A 240 13.49 -8.29 12.52
C GLU A 240 13.97 -7.30 11.46
N ILE A 241 14.07 -6.01 11.81
CA ILE A 241 14.61 -5.01 10.90
C ILE A 241 16.08 -5.34 10.63
N HIS A 242 16.39 -5.71 9.38
CA HIS A 242 17.76 -5.86 8.91
C HIS A 242 18.36 -4.48 8.57
N THR A 243 17.59 -3.64 7.87
CA THR A 243 17.97 -2.26 7.51
C THR A 243 16.71 -1.43 7.30
N SER A 244 16.75 -0.17 7.73
CA SER A 244 15.70 0.81 7.42
C SER A 244 16.32 2.15 7.02
N LYS A 245 15.67 2.87 6.10
CA LYS A 245 16.04 4.23 5.69
C LYS A 245 14.80 5.10 5.61
N GLU A 246 14.87 6.33 6.10
CA GLU A 246 13.88 7.34 5.76
C GLU A 246 14.08 7.75 4.30
N ILE A 247 12.98 7.84 3.57
CA ILE A 247 12.97 8.18 2.14
C ILE A 247 11.90 9.25 1.85
N ILE A 248 12.04 9.94 0.73
CA ILE A 248 10.91 10.62 0.10
C ILE A 248 10.25 9.59 -0.81
N VAL A 249 9.00 9.22 -0.48
CA VAL A 249 8.22 8.26 -1.27
C VAL A 249 7.81 8.86 -2.61
N ARG A 250 7.30 10.11 -2.57
CA ARG A 250 6.91 10.91 -3.73
C ARG A 250 6.68 12.36 -3.33
N TYR A 251 6.30 13.19 -4.28
CA TYR A 251 5.89 14.57 -4.02
C TYR A 251 4.40 14.75 -4.28
N GLU A 252 3.67 15.38 -3.35
CA GLU A 252 2.26 15.72 -3.49
C GLU A 252 2.12 17.26 -3.45
N GLN A 253 1.59 17.86 -4.53
CA GLN A 253 1.47 19.30 -4.65
C GLN A 253 2.80 20.05 -4.39
N GLY A 254 3.92 19.45 -4.83
CA GLY A 254 5.27 19.99 -4.63
C GLY A 254 5.88 19.78 -3.24
N ASN A 255 5.18 19.14 -2.32
CA ASN A 255 5.69 18.83 -0.98
C ASN A 255 6.16 17.37 -0.90
N PRO A 256 7.29 17.06 -0.23
CA PRO A 256 7.74 15.68 -0.05
C PRO A 256 6.81 14.92 0.89
N ILE A 257 6.48 13.71 0.51
CA ILE A 257 5.85 12.72 1.38
C ILE A 257 6.95 11.81 1.90
N PHE A 258 7.19 11.89 3.21
CA PHE A 258 8.19 11.08 3.87
C PHE A 258 7.65 9.70 4.22
N GLY A 259 8.55 8.72 4.22
CA GLY A 259 8.24 7.36 4.62
C GLY A 259 9.51 6.61 4.96
N HIS A 260 9.37 5.32 5.22
CA HIS A 260 10.49 4.43 5.45
C HIS A 260 10.54 3.34 4.39
N LEU A 261 11.72 3.04 3.92
CA LEU A 261 12.00 1.80 3.21
C LEU A 261 12.62 0.83 4.21
N VAL A 262 11.96 -0.29 4.42
CA VAL A 262 12.31 -1.24 5.48
C VAL A 262 12.60 -2.60 4.85
N LEU A 263 13.78 -3.12 5.13
CA LEU A 263 14.20 -4.49 4.84
C LEU A 263 14.17 -5.29 6.14
N MET A 264 13.38 -6.34 6.17
CA MET A 264 13.29 -7.25 7.31
C MET A 264 13.83 -8.62 6.97
N GLN A 265 14.31 -9.35 7.97
CA GLN A 265 14.74 -10.73 7.86
C GLN A 265 13.92 -11.61 8.79
N LYS A 266 13.48 -12.77 8.28
CA LYS A 266 12.83 -13.79 9.09
C LYS A 266 13.87 -14.65 9.81
N SER A 267 13.74 -14.73 11.14
CA SER A 267 14.55 -15.61 12.01
C SER A 267 14.16 -17.09 11.90
#